data_729c2a44f395dff6fa0a6d88b75b1f31
#
_entry.id   729c2a44f395dff6fa0a6d88b75b1f31
#
_cell.length_a   1.000
_cell.length_b   1.000
_cell.length_c   1.000
_cell.angle_alpha   90.00
_cell.angle_beta   90.00
_cell.angle_gamma   90.00
#
_symmetry.space_group_name_H-M   'P 1'
#
loop_
_entity.id
_entity.type
_entity.pdbx_description
1 polymer ?
#
loop_
_entity_poly.entity_id
_entity_poly.type
_entity_poly.pdbx_seq_one_letter_code
_entity_poly.pdbx_strand_id
1 'polypeptide(L)'
;MNYLLGDALIRMKNAKIAGNDEFVVPYTKLNFSVFKAILKLGYLTDLKKEGAIISARLARKNKSYLLDNLKIVSRPGFRVYKDNQELRAMKGPFDYVISTNKGIYTQKEAFKANLGGELIVELS
;
A
#
# COMPACT_ATOMS: atom_id res chain seq x y z
N MET A 1 2.24 -18.78 10.07
CA MET A 1 2.58 -18.27 8.73
C MET A 1 2.92 -16.79 8.81
N ASN A 2 4.08 -16.41 8.33
CA ASN A 2 4.48 -15.01 8.36
C ASN A 2 3.74 -14.23 7.28
N TYR A 3 3.09 -13.17 7.69
CA TYR A 3 2.51 -12.23 6.75
C TYR A 3 3.48 -11.07 6.54
N LEU A 4 4.49 -11.30 5.71
CA LEU A 4 5.57 -10.35 5.49
C LEU A 4 5.09 -9.00 4.97
N LEU A 5 4.08 -9.00 4.10
CA LEU A 5 3.50 -7.76 3.60
C LEU A 5 2.82 -6.98 4.72
N GLY A 6 2.05 -7.66 5.57
CA GLY A 6 1.41 -7.03 6.71
C GLY A 6 2.42 -6.40 7.66
N ASP A 7 3.49 -7.12 7.95
CA ASP A 7 4.56 -6.60 8.81
C ASP A 7 5.22 -5.36 8.20
N ALA A 8 5.45 -5.37 6.88
CA ALA A 8 6.03 -4.22 6.17
C ALA A 8 5.11 -3.00 6.23
N LEU A 9 3.81 -3.19 6.03
CA LEU A 9 2.83 -2.10 6.10
C LEU A 9 2.70 -1.54 7.52
N ILE A 10 2.77 -2.41 8.53
CA ILE A 10 2.76 -1.98 9.93
C ILE A 10 4.01 -1.16 10.24
N ARG A 11 5.17 -1.50 9.69
CA ARG A 11 6.39 -0.70 9.88
C ARG A 11 6.23 0.70 9.31
N MET A 12 5.59 0.85 8.15
CA MET A 12 5.26 2.16 7.60
C MET A 12 4.35 2.94 8.54
N LYS A 13 3.31 2.31 9.05
CA LYS A 13 2.38 2.94 9.99
C LYS A 13 3.08 3.36 11.27
N ASN A 14 3.93 2.49 11.82
CA ASN A 14 4.67 2.77 13.04
C ASN A 14 5.69 3.90 12.85
N ALA A 15 6.33 3.99 11.69
CA ALA A 15 7.24 5.09 11.37
C ALA A 15 6.50 6.42 11.42
N LYS A 16 5.31 6.48 10.83
CA LYS A 16 4.46 7.68 10.87
C LYS A 16 4.10 8.06 12.31
N ILE A 17 3.68 7.10 13.12
CA ILE A 17 3.30 7.33 14.53
C ILE A 17 4.50 7.82 15.34
N ALA A 18 5.68 7.26 15.10
CA ALA A 18 6.91 7.63 15.82
C ALA A 18 7.53 8.93 15.32
N GLY A 19 7.04 9.49 14.23
CA GLY A 19 7.61 10.70 13.63
C GLY A 19 8.88 10.46 12.85
N ASN A 20 9.14 9.21 12.42
CA ASN A 20 10.28 8.85 11.60
C ASN A 20 9.92 8.97 10.13
N ASP A 21 10.65 9.79 9.38
CA ASP A 21 10.40 9.99 7.96
C ASP A 21 10.80 8.76 7.15
N GLU A 22 11.80 8.03 7.60
CA GLU A 22 12.35 6.89 6.88
C GLU A 22 12.07 5.58 7.61
N PHE A 23 11.89 4.52 6.83
CA PHE A 23 11.74 3.18 7.36
C PHE A 23 12.32 2.16 6.39
N VAL A 24 12.64 0.99 6.90
CA VAL A 24 13.17 -0.13 6.13
C VAL A 24 12.33 -1.37 6.37
N VAL A 25 12.11 -2.13 5.32
CA VAL A 25 11.39 -3.40 5.38
C VAL A 25 12.14 -4.45 4.59
N PRO A 26 11.96 -5.74 4.88
CA PRO A 26 12.57 -6.79 4.07
C PRO A 26 12.08 -6.72 2.63
N TYR A 27 12.98 -6.98 1.69
CA TYR A 27 12.61 -7.04 0.29
C TYR A 27 11.90 -8.35 -0.01
N THR A 28 10.71 -8.24 -0.58
CA THR A 28 10.06 -9.29 -1.36
C THR A 28 9.50 -8.62 -2.61
N LYS A 29 9.29 -9.39 -3.66
CA LYS A 29 8.71 -8.87 -4.88
C LYS A 29 7.35 -8.24 -4.61
N LEU A 30 6.54 -8.88 -3.78
CA LEU A 30 5.21 -8.39 -3.40
C LEU A 30 5.31 -7.08 -2.61
N ASN A 31 6.17 -7.03 -1.59
CA ASN A 31 6.37 -5.81 -0.79
C ASN A 31 6.75 -4.64 -1.69
N PHE A 32 7.71 -4.85 -2.58
CA PHE A 32 8.19 -3.78 -3.46
C PHE A 32 7.08 -3.30 -4.39
N SER A 33 6.30 -4.22 -4.96
CA SER A 33 5.19 -3.86 -5.84
C SER A 33 4.10 -3.07 -5.12
N VAL A 34 3.77 -3.44 -3.89
CA VAL A 34 2.78 -2.73 -3.09
C VAL A 34 3.29 -1.33 -2.73
N PHE A 35 4.55 -1.20 -2.29
CA PHE A 35 5.10 0.12 -1.97
C PHE A 35 5.25 1.01 -3.20
N LYS A 36 5.48 0.44 -4.39
CA LYS A 36 5.44 1.21 -5.64
C LYS A 36 4.07 1.83 -5.87
N ALA A 37 3.01 1.07 -5.63
CA ALA A 37 1.65 1.58 -5.74
C ALA A 37 1.39 2.69 -4.73
N ILE A 38 1.87 2.53 -3.50
CA ILE A 38 1.75 3.54 -2.44
C ILE A 38 2.52 4.81 -2.83
N LEU A 39 3.70 4.66 -3.46
CA LEU A 39 4.46 5.79 -3.99
C LEU A 39 3.66 6.55 -5.06
N LYS A 40 3.01 5.84 -5.98
CA LYS A 40 2.16 6.46 -7.00
C LYS A 40 0.99 7.22 -6.40
N LEU A 41 0.47 6.76 -5.27
CA LEU A 41 -0.62 7.44 -4.56
C LEU A 41 -0.16 8.71 -3.83
N GLY A 42 1.15 8.91 -3.70
CA GLY A 42 1.71 10.12 -3.12
C GLY A 42 2.05 10.05 -1.63
N TYR A 43 1.92 8.89 -1.00
CA TYR A 43 2.20 8.74 0.44
C TYR A 43 3.70 8.57 0.74
N LEU A 44 4.50 8.29 -0.28
CA LEU A 44 5.95 8.17 -0.17
C LEU A 44 6.62 9.16 -1.12
N THR A 45 7.81 9.65 -0.76
CA THR A 45 8.61 10.50 -1.64
C THR A 45 9.81 9.76 -2.23
N ASP A 46 10.21 8.65 -1.60
CA ASP A 46 11.37 7.88 -2.05
C ASP A 46 11.15 6.41 -1.77
N LEU A 47 11.64 5.58 -2.65
CA LEU A 47 11.53 4.13 -2.54
C LEU A 47 12.72 3.49 -3.28
N LYS A 48 13.53 2.72 -2.54
CA LYS A 48 14.72 2.07 -3.09
C LYS A 48 14.85 0.64 -2.62
N LYS A 49 15.27 -0.22 -3.54
CA LYS A 49 15.70 -1.56 -3.18
C LYS A 49 17.21 -1.53 -2.97
N GLU A 50 17.64 -1.94 -1.79
CA GLU A 50 19.07 -2.00 -1.44
C GLU A 50 19.39 -3.41 -0.91
N GLY A 51 19.84 -4.30 -1.82
CA GLY A 51 20.12 -5.68 -1.45
C GLY A 51 18.86 -6.40 -0.99
N ALA A 52 18.86 -6.86 0.26
CA ALA A 52 17.76 -7.63 0.83
C ALA A 52 16.70 -6.75 1.52
N ILE A 53 16.83 -5.43 1.43
CA ILE A 53 15.88 -4.51 2.07
C ILE A 53 15.29 -3.52 1.08
N ILE A 54 14.16 -2.96 1.48
CA ILE A 54 13.54 -1.80 0.82
C ILE A 54 13.65 -0.63 1.79
N SER A 55 14.19 0.49 1.30
CA SER A 55 14.25 1.73 2.03
C SER A 55 13.21 2.69 1.46
N ALA A 56 12.45 3.35 2.31
CA ALA A 56 11.37 4.24 1.88
C ALA A 56 11.32 5.49 2.76
N ARG A 57 10.81 6.57 2.19
CA ARG A 57 10.61 7.82 2.92
C ARG A 57 9.16 8.26 2.80
N LEU A 58 8.57 8.60 3.94
CA LEU A 58 7.19 9.10 4.02
C LEU A 58 7.11 10.52 3.46
N ALA A 59 6.05 10.79 2.71
CA ALA A 59 5.79 12.12 2.16
C ALA A 59 5.25 13.05 3.25
N ARG A 60 5.72 14.29 3.25
CA ARG A 60 5.24 15.34 4.15
C ARG A 60 4.68 16.51 3.35
N LYS A 61 3.72 17.18 3.93
CA LYS A 61 3.27 18.50 3.49
C LYS A 61 3.38 19.40 4.69
N ASN A 62 4.37 20.34 4.68
CA ASN A 62 4.72 21.16 5.83
C ASN A 62 5.19 20.26 6.98
N LYS A 63 4.58 20.37 8.16
CA LYS A 63 4.97 19.60 9.35
C LYS A 63 4.20 18.28 9.49
N SER A 64 3.27 18.01 8.59
CA SER A 64 2.39 16.85 8.67
C SER A 64 2.72 15.81 7.61
N TYR A 65 2.52 14.53 7.94
CA TYR A 65 2.61 13.47 6.95
C TYR A 65 1.36 13.47 6.09
N LEU A 66 1.53 13.13 4.80
CA LEU A 66 0.37 12.94 3.91
C LEU A 66 -0.43 11.71 4.30
N LEU A 67 0.24 10.70 4.87
CA LEU A 67 -0.45 9.53 5.40
C LEU A 67 -1.11 9.89 6.73
N ASP A 68 -2.45 9.83 6.75
CA ASP A 68 -3.21 10.01 7.98
C ASP A 68 -3.47 8.65 8.64
N ASN A 69 -3.96 7.68 7.87
CA ASN A 69 -4.23 6.35 8.40
C ASN A 69 -3.93 5.26 7.36
N LEU A 70 -3.55 4.09 7.86
CA LEU A 70 -3.29 2.91 7.06
C LEU A 70 -3.99 1.73 7.72
N LYS A 71 -4.82 1.03 6.93
CA LYS A 71 -5.54 -0.15 7.42
C LYS A 71 -5.29 -1.32 6.48
N ILE A 72 -4.80 -2.42 7.03
CA ILE A 72 -4.65 -3.67 6.28
C ILE A 72 -6.04 -4.29 6.14
N VAL A 73 -6.48 -4.48 4.90
CA VAL A 73 -7.83 -5.00 4.61
C VAL A 73 -7.81 -6.52 4.54
N SER A 74 -7.00 -7.08 3.66
CA SER A 74 -6.89 -8.53 3.52
C SER A 74 -5.78 -9.08 4.40
N ARG A 75 -6.07 -10.17 5.10
CA ARG A 75 -5.13 -10.85 6.00
C ARG A 75 -5.19 -12.35 5.79
N PRO A 76 -4.16 -13.12 6.17
CA PRO A 76 -4.25 -14.58 6.14
C PRO A 76 -5.48 -15.03 6.92
N GLY A 77 -6.29 -15.88 6.30
CA GLY A 77 -7.54 -16.34 6.90
C GLY A 77 -8.73 -15.42 6.72
N PHE A 78 -8.53 -14.21 6.22
CA PHE A 78 -9.62 -13.28 5.93
C PHE A 78 -9.26 -12.40 4.74
N ARG A 79 -9.51 -12.90 3.54
CA ARG A 79 -9.22 -12.19 2.28
C ARG A 79 -10.46 -11.45 1.80
N VAL A 80 -10.26 -10.23 1.30
CA VAL A 80 -11.35 -9.38 0.78
C VAL A 80 -11.13 -9.16 -0.71
N TYR A 81 -12.11 -9.56 -1.52
CA TYR A 81 -12.05 -9.42 -2.97
C TYR A 81 -13.14 -8.48 -3.45
N LYS A 82 -12.83 -7.69 -4.46
CA LYS A 82 -13.79 -6.80 -5.13
C LYS A 82 -13.67 -7.00 -6.63
N ASP A 83 -14.81 -7.09 -7.32
CA ASP A 83 -14.80 -7.11 -8.77
C ASP A 83 -14.67 -5.68 -9.33
N ASN A 84 -14.58 -5.57 -10.64
CA ASN A 84 -14.39 -4.27 -11.31
C ASN A 84 -15.53 -3.31 -11.00
N GLN A 85 -16.76 -3.80 -11.00
CA GLN A 85 -17.94 -2.99 -10.73
C GLN A 85 -17.94 -2.46 -9.30
N GLU A 86 -17.58 -3.30 -8.36
CA GLU A 86 -17.47 -2.91 -6.95
C GLU A 86 -16.37 -1.88 -6.75
N LEU A 87 -15.22 -2.03 -7.42
CA LEU A 87 -14.13 -1.06 -7.33
C LEU A 87 -14.56 0.31 -7.86
N ARG A 88 -15.34 0.34 -8.96
CA ARG A 88 -15.85 1.59 -9.53
C ARG A 88 -16.83 2.29 -8.60
N ALA A 89 -17.59 1.52 -7.83
CA ALA A 89 -18.58 2.04 -6.90
C ALA A 89 -17.98 2.57 -5.61
N MET A 90 -16.75 2.17 -5.28
CA MET A 90 -16.08 2.61 -4.06
C MET A 90 -15.65 4.06 -4.21
N LYS A 91 -16.28 4.94 -3.43
CA LYS A 91 -16.01 6.37 -3.43
C LYS A 91 -15.62 6.80 -2.03
N GLY A 92 -15.02 7.97 -1.93
CA GLY A 92 -14.66 8.55 -0.66
C GLY A 92 -13.20 8.96 -0.63
N PRO A 93 -12.69 9.39 0.53
CA PRO A 93 -11.34 9.93 0.66
C PRO A 93 -10.26 8.87 0.75
N PHE A 94 -10.61 7.59 0.63
CA PHE A 94 -9.65 6.50 0.80
C PHE A 94 -9.04 6.06 -0.52
N ASP A 95 -7.76 5.72 -0.46
CA ASP A 95 -7.04 5.08 -1.55
C ASP A 95 -6.83 3.62 -1.23
N TYR A 96 -6.85 2.78 -2.25
CA TYR A 96 -6.70 1.32 -2.08
C TYR A 96 -5.63 0.79 -3.02
N VAL A 97 -4.90 -0.21 -2.54
CA VAL A 97 -3.99 -1.00 -3.36
C VAL A 97 -4.63 -2.36 -3.57
N ILE A 98 -4.67 -2.80 -4.82
CA ILE A 98 -5.39 -4.00 -5.25
C ILE A 98 -4.40 -4.98 -5.86
N SER A 99 -4.49 -6.25 -5.47
CA SER A 99 -3.75 -7.33 -6.13
C SER A 99 -4.63 -7.97 -7.19
N THR A 100 -4.26 -7.78 -8.46
CA THR A 100 -4.99 -8.32 -9.60
C THR A 100 -4.22 -9.48 -10.21
N ASN A 101 -4.85 -10.19 -11.15
CA ASN A 101 -4.18 -11.26 -11.90
C ASN A 101 -3.07 -10.72 -12.83
N LYS A 102 -3.00 -9.43 -13.02
CA LYS A 102 -1.96 -8.78 -13.86
C LYS A 102 -0.94 -7.99 -13.02
N GLY A 103 -1.05 -8.04 -11.71
CA GLY A 103 -0.10 -7.38 -10.81
C GLY A 103 -0.77 -6.49 -9.79
N ILE A 104 0.04 -5.69 -9.12
CA ILE A 104 -0.41 -4.78 -8.07
C ILE A 104 -0.77 -3.44 -8.70
N TYR A 105 -2.00 -3.00 -8.46
CA TYR A 105 -2.53 -1.76 -9.01
C TYR A 105 -3.15 -0.91 -7.92
N THR A 106 -3.21 0.39 -8.16
CA THR A 106 -4.09 1.26 -7.36
C THR A 106 -5.54 0.99 -7.78
N GLN A 107 -6.51 1.41 -6.97
CA GLN A 107 -7.92 1.23 -7.29
C GLN A 107 -8.28 1.80 -8.66
N LYS A 108 -7.82 3.02 -8.96
CA LYS A 108 -8.12 3.68 -10.24
C LYS A 108 -7.51 2.92 -11.42
N GLU A 109 -6.27 2.48 -11.27
CA GLU A 109 -5.60 1.70 -12.31
C GLU A 109 -6.36 0.39 -12.58
N ALA A 110 -6.79 -0.28 -11.52
CA ALA A 110 -7.50 -1.56 -11.64
C ALA A 110 -8.83 -1.39 -12.38
N PHE A 111 -9.66 -0.42 -11.97
CA PHE A 111 -10.95 -0.29 -12.63
C PHE A 111 -10.82 0.25 -14.06
N LYS A 112 -9.84 1.08 -14.36
CA LYS A 112 -9.57 1.54 -15.74
C LYS A 112 -9.14 0.39 -16.64
N ALA A 113 -8.45 -0.60 -16.09
CA ALA A 113 -8.01 -1.79 -16.82
C ALA A 113 -9.08 -2.89 -16.85
N ASN A 114 -10.28 -2.61 -16.35
CA ASN A 114 -11.40 -3.57 -16.24
C ASN A 114 -11.02 -4.80 -15.40
N LEU A 115 -10.26 -4.60 -14.33
CA LEU A 115 -9.82 -5.66 -13.44
C LEU A 115 -10.47 -5.53 -12.08
N GLY A 116 -10.63 -6.64 -11.41
CA GLY A 116 -10.92 -6.73 -10.00
C GLY A 116 -9.79 -7.46 -9.31
N GLY A 117 -9.87 -7.61 -8.01
CA GLY A 117 -8.84 -8.34 -7.27
C GLY A 117 -9.00 -8.25 -5.78
N GLU A 118 -7.92 -8.57 -5.10
CA GLU A 118 -7.85 -8.57 -3.64
C GLU A 118 -7.51 -7.17 -3.12
N LEU A 119 -8.34 -6.65 -2.20
CA LEU A 119 -8.07 -5.41 -1.50
C LEU A 119 -6.98 -5.63 -0.46
N ILE A 120 -5.80 -5.06 -0.67
CA ILE A 120 -4.64 -5.25 0.20
C ILE A 120 -4.69 -4.28 1.37
N VAL A 121 -4.71 -2.98 1.08
CA VAL A 121 -4.55 -1.93 2.08
C VAL A 121 -5.38 -0.71 1.71
N GLU A 122 -5.93 -0.07 2.74
CA GLU A 122 -6.66 1.20 2.65
C GLU A 122 -5.80 2.30 3.25
N LEU A 123 -5.65 3.39 2.52
CA LEU A 123 -4.83 4.52 2.93
C LEU A 123 -5.66 5.81 2.86
N SER A 124 -5.39 6.69 3.79
CA SER A 124 -6.02 8.02 3.76
C SER A 124 -5.08 9.09 4.32
#